data_69c416cd95776a5aa13803277e69b692
#
_entry.id   69c416cd95776a5aa13803277e69b692
#
_cell.length_a   1.000
_cell.length_b   1.000
_cell.length_c   1.000
_cell.angle_alpha   90.00
_cell.angle_beta   90.00
_cell.angle_gamma   90.00
#
_symmetry.space_group_name_H-M   'P 1'
#
loop_
_entity.id
_entity.type
_entity.pdbx_description
1 polymer ?
#
loop_
_entity_poly.entity_id
_entity_poly.type
_entity_poly.pdbx_seq_one_letter_code
_entity_poly.pdbx_strand_id
1 'polypeptide(L)'
;MLSESSVAFLKRLLDTPGPSGFEGAPARVWRAEAATFSSVRADVVGNSLATVEGSGGPTILLAGHIDEIGVIITYIDDNGFIYFEPIGGWDPQVLVGQRMRFLGRNGDVFGVIGKKPIHLMKTDEREKASKITDLWVDIGVKNKAEAMEHLEIGDAGVIDARVMEMPNNRIVSRAIDDRIGAFEVLEALRRYAAKPGAARVI
;
A
#
# COMPACT_ATOMS: atom_id res chain seq x y z
N MET A 1 0.61 -26.68 -1.10
CA MET A 1 0.52 -25.76 0.04
C MET A 1 1.66 -24.74 -0.09
N LEU A 2 1.45 -23.50 0.27
CA LEU A 2 2.54 -22.51 0.37
C LEU A 2 3.46 -22.89 1.54
N SER A 3 4.76 -22.56 1.41
CA SER A 3 5.71 -22.71 2.51
C SER A 3 5.48 -21.62 3.58
N GLU A 4 5.95 -21.85 4.80
CA GLU A 4 5.90 -20.83 5.86
C GLU A 4 6.66 -19.55 5.46
N SER A 5 7.77 -19.69 4.73
CA SER A 5 8.55 -18.56 4.21
C SER A 5 7.78 -17.76 3.16
N SER A 6 7.05 -18.42 2.26
CA SER A 6 6.19 -17.74 1.28
C SER A 6 5.06 -16.97 1.95
N VAL A 7 4.43 -17.55 2.98
CA VAL A 7 3.38 -16.85 3.76
C VAL A 7 3.96 -15.65 4.51
N ALA A 8 5.13 -15.80 5.11
CA ALA A 8 5.81 -14.71 5.80
C ALA A 8 6.19 -13.57 4.83
N PHE A 9 6.66 -13.90 3.62
CA PHE A 9 6.92 -12.92 2.58
C PHE A 9 5.63 -12.19 2.16
N LEU A 10 4.54 -12.92 1.88
CA LEU A 10 3.26 -12.31 1.53
C LEU A 10 2.80 -11.29 2.59
N LYS A 11 2.86 -11.65 3.87
CA LYS A 11 2.49 -10.75 4.97
C LYS A 11 3.37 -9.50 4.99
N ARG A 12 4.69 -9.63 4.86
CA ARG A 12 5.60 -8.47 4.78
C ARG A 12 5.27 -7.58 3.61
N LEU A 13 4.97 -8.15 2.44
CA LEU A 13 4.62 -7.40 1.23
C LEU A 13 3.32 -6.63 1.44
N LEU A 14 2.29 -7.26 1.99
CA LEU A 14 0.98 -6.64 2.27
C LEU A 14 1.06 -5.56 3.35
N ASP A 15 1.87 -5.75 4.40
CA ASP A 15 2.02 -4.78 5.50
C ASP A 15 2.87 -3.56 5.16
N THR A 16 3.68 -3.64 4.10
CA THR A 16 4.55 -2.53 3.69
C THR A 16 3.73 -1.46 2.93
N PRO A 17 3.64 -0.22 3.42
CA PRO A 17 2.86 0.81 2.74
C PRO A 17 3.51 1.23 1.43
N GLY A 18 2.69 1.53 0.42
CA GLY A 18 3.15 1.96 -0.90
C GLY A 18 1.99 2.34 -1.80
N PRO A 19 1.34 3.49 -1.58
CA PRO A 19 0.34 3.98 -2.51
C PRO A 19 0.96 4.34 -3.85
N SER A 20 0.14 4.41 -4.92
CA SER A 20 0.62 4.73 -6.27
C SER A 20 1.47 5.99 -6.29
N GLY A 21 2.66 5.90 -6.88
CA GLY A 21 3.70 6.95 -6.86
C GLY A 21 4.69 6.85 -5.70
N PHE A 22 4.45 5.98 -4.70
CA PHE A 22 5.26 5.81 -3.49
C PHE A 22 5.65 4.34 -3.25
N GLU A 23 5.77 3.54 -4.31
CA GLU A 23 5.95 2.08 -4.27
C GLU A 23 7.37 1.65 -3.86
N GLY A 24 8.26 2.57 -3.61
CA GLY A 24 9.68 2.27 -3.35
C GLY A 24 9.92 1.24 -2.24
N ALA A 25 9.13 1.27 -1.17
CA ALA A 25 9.27 0.35 -0.04
C ALA A 25 8.79 -1.08 -0.39
N PRO A 26 7.56 -1.32 -0.85
CA PRO A 26 7.13 -2.67 -1.24
C PRO A 26 7.93 -3.23 -2.42
N ALA A 27 8.38 -2.40 -3.37
CA ALA A 27 9.26 -2.84 -4.44
C ALA A 27 10.62 -3.35 -3.92
N ARG A 28 11.19 -2.74 -2.88
CA ARG A 28 12.39 -3.25 -2.23
C ARG A 28 12.14 -4.60 -1.54
N VAL A 29 11.01 -4.76 -0.85
CA VAL A 29 10.62 -6.03 -0.22
C VAL A 29 10.52 -7.14 -1.26
N TRP A 30 9.83 -6.87 -2.38
CA TRP A 30 9.66 -7.83 -3.47
C TRP A 30 11.01 -8.20 -4.12
N ARG A 31 11.84 -7.21 -4.43
CA ARG A 31 13.17 -7.45 -5.03
C ARG A 31 14.11 -8.23 -4.10
N ALA A 32 14.09 -7.96 -2.81
CA ALA A 32 14.88 -8.69 -1.83
C ALA A 32 14.52 -10.19 -1.79
N GLU A 33 13.23 -10.50 -1.88
CA GLU A 33 12.75 -11.87 -1.95
C GLU A 33 13.14 -12.54 -3.28
N ALA A 34 12.92 -11.85 -4.39
CA ALA A 34 13.26 -12.33 -5.74
C ALA A 34 14.75 -12.63 -5.90
N ALA A 35 15.62 -11.82 -5.30
CA ALA A 35 17.08 -11.98 -5.38
C ALA A 35 17.59 -13.27 -4.74
N THR A 36 16.79 -13.95 -3.94
CA THR A 36 17.19 -15.24 -3.32
C THR A 36 17.26 -16.39 -4.32
N PHE A 37 16.65 -16.25 -5.51
CA PHE A 37 16.60 -17.34 -6.51
C PHE A 37 16.62 -16.89 -7.97
N SER A 38 16.73 -15.60 -8.25
CA SER A 38 16.68 -15.03 -9.61
C SER A 38 17.63 -13.86 -9.78
N SER A 39 17.89 -13.47 -11.01
CA SER A 39 18.55 -12.21 -11.34
C SER A 39 17.54 -11.07 -11.27
N VAL A 40 17.84 -10.01 -10.52
CA VAL A 40 16.91 -8.91 -10.25
C VAL A 40 17.45 -7.58 -10.76
N ARG A 41 16.57 -6.78 -11.38
CA ARG A 41 16.86 -5.41 -11.75
C ARG A 41 15.65 -4.51 -11.53
N ALA A 42 15.87 -3.22 -11.44
CA ALA A 42 14.84 -2.20 -11.52
C ALA A 42 15.09 -1.34 -12.76
N ASP A 43 14.03 -0.78 -13.32
CA ASP A 43 14.15 0.24 -14.36
C ASP A 43 14.02 1.66 -13.78
N VAL A 44 14.13 2.65 -14.65
CA VAL A 44 14.09 4.08 -14.26
C VAL A 44 12.71 4.56 -13.80
N VAL A 45 11.65 3.82 -14.12
CA VAL A 45 10.27 4.14 -13.72
C VAL A 45 9.91 3.47 -12.39
N GLY A 46 10.76 2.55 -11.91
CA GLY A 46 10.57 1.85 -10.64
C GLY A 46 10.04 0.43 -10.78
N ASN A 47 9.78 -0.07 -12.00
CA ASN A 47 9.41 -1.47 -12.21
C ASN A 47 10.50 -2.41 -11.68
N SER A 48 10.07 -3.50 -11.07
CA SER A 48 10.96 -4.54 -10.56
C SER A 48 10.85 -5.78 -11.45
N LEU A 49 11.99 -6.24 -11.95
CA LEU A 49 12.06 -7.39 -12.85
C LEU A 49 12.94 -8.47 -12.22
N ALA A 50 12.44 -9.69 -12.20
CA ALA A 50 13.16 -10.89 -11.78
C ALA A 50 13.23 -11.86 -12.97
N THR A 51 14.42 -12.38 -13.27
CA THR A 51 14.64 -13.21 -14.45
C THR A 51 15.26 -14.54 -14.07
N VAL A 52 14.70 -15.61 -14.64
CA VAL A 52 15.30 -16.95 -14.66
C VAL A 52 15.50 -17.34 -16.12
N GLU A 53 16.76 -17.61 -16.49
CA GLU A 53 17.11 -18.01 -17.84
C GLU A 53 16.70 -19.45 -18.12
N GLY A 54 16.29 -19.71 -19.37
CA GLY A 54 16.02 -21.04 -19.89
C GLY A 54 17.08 -21.52 -20.86
N SER A 55 16.91 -22.71 -21.44
CA SER A 55 17.87 -23.34 -22.35
C SER A 55 17.69 -22.99 -23.84
N GLY A 56 16.92 -21.94 -24.16
CA GLY A 56 16.76 -21.47 -25.57
C GLY A 56 15.33 -21.48 -26.10
N GLY A 57 14.34 -21.51 -25.23
CA GLY A 57 12.91 -21.40 -25.56
C GLY A 57 12.42 -19.93 -25.65
N PRO A 58 11.10 -19.72 -25.70
CA PRO A 58 10.51 -18.39 -25.73
C PRO A 58 10.76 -17.61 -24.43
N THR A 59 10.60 -16.29 -24.49
CA THR A 59 10.50 -15.46 -23.28
C THR A 59 9.04 -15.38 -22.85
N ILE A 60 8.78 -15.67 -21.58
CA ILE A 60 7.48 -15.55 -20.93
C ILE A 60 7.56 -14.43 -19.92
N LEU A 61 6.65 -13.47 -20.02
CA LEU A 61 6.49 -12.39 -19.05
C LEU A 61 5.28 -12.67 -18.16
N LEU A 62 5.52 -12.65 -16.85
CA LEU A 62 4.49 -12.66 -15.81
C LEU A 62 4.43 -11.27 -15.20
N ALA A 63 3.24 -10.69 -15.01
CA ALA A 63 3.12 -9.34 -14.51
C ALA A 63 2.04 -9.22 -13.44
N GLY A 64 2.29 -8.40 -12.42
CA GLY A 64 1.35 -7.95 -11.40
C GLY A 64 1.77 -6.57 -10.94
N HIS A 65 0.88 -5.79 -10.31
CA HIS A 65 1.24 -4.48 -9.79
C HIS A 65 1.43 -4.51 -8.27
N ILE A 66 2.19 -3.53 -7.74
CA ILE A 66 2.66 -3.55 -6.34
C ILE A 66 2.13 -2.37 -5.52
N ASP A 67 1.58 -1.35 -6.17
CA ASP A 67 0.96 -0.22 -5.51
C ASP A 67 -0.36 -0.60 -4.83
N GLU A 68 -0.89 0.32 -4.08
CA GLU A 68 -2.18 0.26 -3.42
C GLU A 68 -2.86 1.62 -3.46
N ILE A 69 -4.16 1.67 -3.21
CA ILE A 69 -4.88 2.92 -3.01
C ILE A 69 -4.45 3.59 -1.71
N GLY A 70 -4.45 4.91 -1.69
CA GLY A 70 -4.04 5.70 -0.54
C GLY A 70 -4.61 7.10 -0.57
N VAL A 71 -3.94 8.01 0.12
CA VAL A 71 -4.28 9.43 0.13
C VAL A 71 -3.00 10.27 0.00
N ILE A 72 -3.14 11.49 -0.50
CA ILE A 72 -2.06 12.48 -0.56
C ILE A 72 -2.48 13.74 0.20
N ILE A 73 -1.59 14.29 1.03
CA ILE A 73 -1.84 15.51 1.79
C ILE A 73 -1.89 16.70 0.84
N THR A 74 -2.98 17.47 0.89
CA THR A 74 -3.17 18.66 0.04
C THR A 74 -3.22 19.95 0.85
N TYR A 75 -3.60 19.89 2.13
CA TYR A 75 -3.70 21.06 2.98
C TYR A 75 -3.57 20.69 4.46
N ILE A 76 -2.99 21.57 5.25
CA ILE A 76 -2.92 21.50 6.72
C ILE A 76 -3.51 22.80 7.27
N ASP A 77 -4.56 22.71 8.11
CA ASP A 77 -5.21 23.89 8.67
C ASP A 77 -4.45 24.45 9.90
N ASP A 78 -4.88 25.60 10.39
CA ASP A 78 -4.24 26.29 11.50
C ASP A 78 -4.31 25.52 12.83
N ASN A 79 -5.25 24.59 12.97
CA ASN A 79 -5.39 23.68 14.11
C ASN A 79 -4.53 22.42 13.99
N GLY A 80 -3.88 22.20 12.83
CA GLY A 80 -3.05 21.03 12.56
C GLY A 80 -3.81 19.83 11.98
N PHE A 81 -5.07 19.99 11.59
CA PHE A 81 -5.80 18.93 10.88
C PHE A 81 -5.31 18.79 9.45
N ILE A 82 -5.15 17.54 9.03
CA ILE A 82 -4.62 17.17 7.71
C ILE A 82 -5.78 16.91 6.76
N TYR A 83 -5.83 17.65 5.66
CA TYR A 83 -6.76 17.43 4.55
C TYR A 83 -6.04 16.76 3.40
N PHE A 84 -6.75 15.90 2.69
CA PHE A 84 -6.16 14.99 1.71
C PHE A 84 -7.06 14.78 0.50
N GLU A 85 -6.44 14.37 -0.59
CA GLU A 85 -7.12 13.85 -1.78
C GLU A 85 -6.83 12.35 -1.95
N PRO A 86 -7.71 11.60 -2.63
CA PRO A 86 -7.52 10.18 -2.84
C PRO A 86 -6.42 9.89 -3.85
N ILE A 87 -5.65 8.83 -3.58
CA ILE A 87 -4.86 8.12 -4.58
C ILE A 87 -5.64 6.85 -4.90
N GLY A 88 -6.17 6.73 -6.12
CA GLY A 88 -7.08 5.66 -6.51
C GLY A 88 -8.53 5.90 -6.09
N GLY A 89 -9.38 4.89 -6.24
CA GLY A 89 -10.82 4.99 -5.96
C GLY A 89 -11.17 4.67 -4.51
N TRP A 90 -11.80 5.61 -3.80
CA TRP A 90 -12.29 5.43 -2.44
C TRP A 90 -13.79 5.63 -2.31
N ASP A 91 -14.45 4.78 -1.55
CA ASP A 91 -15.74 5.10 -0.95
C ASP A 91 -15.48 5.89 0.35
N PRO A 92 -15.84 7.19 0.41
CA PRO A 92 -15.61 8.01 1.60
C PRO A 92 -16.26 7.48 2.88
N GLN A 93 -17.29 6.64 2.75
CA GLN A 93 -18.02 6.10 3.89
C GLN A 93 -17.17 5.09 4.68
N VAL A 94 -16.24 4.37 4.03
CA VAL A 94 -15.37 3.42 4.71
C VAL A 94 -14.16 4.10 5.38
N LEU A 95 -13.92 5.38 5.09
CA LEU A 95 -12.77 6.11 5.64
C LEU A 95 -13.00 6.64 7.05
N VAL A 96 -14.23 7.00 7.38
CA VAL A 96 -14.55 7.65 8.67
C VAL A 96 -14.20 6.76 9.85
N GLY A 97 -13.38 7.27 10.77
CA GLY A 97 -12.91 6.56 11.96
C GLY A 97 -11.76 5.58 11.71
N GLN A 98 -11.28 5.46 10.46
CA GLN A 98 -10.08 4.65 10.18
C GLN A 98 -8.83 5.35 10.71
N ARG A 99 -7.84 4.53 11.08
CA ARG A 99 -6.49 5.00 11.37
C ARG A 99 -5.70 5.13 10.09
N MET A 100 -4.94 6.21 10.01
CA MET A 100 -4.05 6.49 8.89
C MET A 100 -2.60 6.35 9.29
N ARG A 101 -1.76 5.94 8.36
CA ARG A 101 -0.32 5.89 8.44
C ARG A 101 0.24 6.70 7.27
N PHE A 102 0.76 7.88 7.56
CA PHE A 102 1.44 8.74 6.59
C PHE A 102 2.93 8.41 6.54
N LEU A 103 3.50 8.52 5.34
CA LEU A 103 4.92 8.29 5.06
C LEU A 103 5.68 9.61 5.22
N GLY A 104 5.84 10.07 6.44
CA GLY A 104 6.53 11.32 6.74
C GLY A 104 8.05 11.21 6.59
N ARG A 105 8.71 12.36 6.41
CA ARG A 105 10.16 12.48 6.18
C ARG A 105 11.01 11.84 7.29
N ASN A 106 10.56 11.94 8.54
CA ASN A 106 11.28 11.43 9.71
C ASN A 106 10.73 10.10 10.23
N GLY A 107 9.91 9.43 9.45
CA GLY A 107 9.24 8.17 9.79
C GLY A 107 7.73 8.27 9.66
N ASP A 108 7.07 7.17 9.98
CA ASP A 108 5.62 7.09 9.87
C ASP A 108 4.90 7.96 10.91
N VAL A 109 3.86 8.66 10.47
CA VAL A 109 2.99 9.48 11.33
C VAL A 109 1.60 8.89 11.31
N PHE A 110 1.05 8.65 12.51
CA PHE A 110 -0.27 8.03 12.66
C PHE A 110 -1.32 9.07 13.02
N GLY A 111 -2.54 8.86 12.52
CA GLY A 111 -3.67 9.70 12.81
C GLY A 111 -5.00 8.98 12.65
N VAL A 112 -6.09 9.68 12.91
CA VAL A 112 -7.45 9.15 12.80
C VAL A 112 -8.29 10.05 11.90
N ILE A 113 -9.02 9.45 10.96
CA ILE A 113 -9.92 10.20 10.08
C ILE A 113 -11.16 10.63 10.85
N GLY A 114 -11.35 11.93 10.95
CA GLY A 114 -12.52 12.56 11.55
C GLY A 114 -13.45 13.17 10.51
N LYS A 115 -14.67 13.45 10.96
CA LYS A 115 -15.64 14.26 10.25
C LYS A 115 -16.50 15.06 11.25
N LYS A 116 -17.31 16.00 10.75
CA LYS A 116 -18.26 16.74 11.58
C LYS A 116 -19.10 15.79 12.44
N PRO A 117 -19.12 15.96 13.79
CA PRO A 117 -19.88 15.10 14.69
C PRO A 117 -21.39 15.15 14.41
N ILE A 118 -22.07 14.01 14.57
CA ILE A 118 -23.49 13.87 14.22
C ILE A 118 -24.40 14.87 14.94
N HIS A 119 -24.09 15.22 16.20
CA HIS A 119 -24.89 16.17 16.98
C HIS A 119 -24.74 17.64 16.52
N LEU A 120 -23.71 17.94 15.73
CA LEU A 120 -23.52 19.25 15.07
C LEU A 120 -24.06 19.28 13.64
N MET A 121 -24.50 18.14 13.11
CA MET A 121 -25.05 18.05 11.76
C MET A 121 -26.53 18.40 11.74
N LYS A 122 -26.96 19.13 10.71
CA LYS A 122 -28.38 19.32 10.39
C LYS A 122 -29.00 18.01 9.92
N THR A 123 -30.34 17.90 10.00
CA THR A 123 -31.06 16.67 9.63
C THR A 123 -30.74 16.21 8.20
N ASP A 124 -30.71 17.14 7.26
CA ASP A 124 -30.41 16.85 5.85
C ASP A 124 -28.95 16.46 5.59
N GLU A 125 -28.00 16.91 6.44
CA GLU A 125 -26.58 16.48 6.39
C GLU A 125 -26.38 15.06 6.87
N ARG A 126 -27.21 14.58 7.82
CA ARG A 126 -27.09 13.22 8.39
C ARG A 126 -27.46 12.12 7.40
N GLU A 127 -28.34 12.43 6.46
CA GLU A 127 -28.84 11.49 5.45
C GLU A 127 -27.94 11.40 4.21
N LYS A 128 -26.95 12.32 4.08
CA LYS A 128 -26.03 12.36 2.96
C LYS A 128 -24.76 11.56 3.25
N ALA A 129 -24.26 10.86 2.22
CA ALA A 129 -22.94 10.26 2.26
C ALA A 129 -21.88 11.35 2.43
N SER A 130 -20.88 11.09 3.29
CA SER A 130 -19.75 11.99 3.46
C SER A 130 -18.96 12.09 2.16
N LYS A 131 -18.43 13.27 1.84
CA LYS A 131 -17.47 13.46 0.76
C LYS A 131 -16.06 13.46 1.35
N ILE A 132 -15.04 13.19 0.54
CA ILE A 132 -13.64 13.25 0.98
C ILE A 132 -13.31 14.64 1.51
N THR A 133 -13.81 15.68 0.87
CA THR A 133 -13.65 17.09 1.28
C THR A 133 -14.25 17.43 2.64
N ASP A 134 -15.11 16.56 3.19
CA ASP A 134 -15.71 16.71 4.53
C ASP A 134 -14.87 16.04 5.62
N LEU A 135 -13.77 15.37 5.25
CA LEU A 135 -12.94 14.56 6.13
C LEU A 135 -11.60 15.26 6.40
N TRP A 136 -11.05 14.99 7.56
CA TRP A 136 -9.69 15.38 7.93
C TRP A 136 -9.03 14.27 8.75
N VAL A 137 -7.72 14.32 8.88
CA VAL A 137 -6.99 13.43 9.80
C VAL A 137 -6.45 14.24 10.97
N ASP A 138 -6.73 13.77 12.17
CA ASP A 138 -6.15 14.27 13.40
C ASP A 138 -4.93 13.41 13.76
N ILE A 139 -3.75 14.03 13.84
CA ILE A 139 -2.48 13.41 14.21
C ILE A 139 -2.06 13.77 15.64
N GLY A 140 -2.92 14.44 16.42
CA GLY A 140 -2.70 14.76 17.84
C GLY A 140 -1.83 15.99 18.12
N VAL A 141 -1.62 16.86 17.13
CA VAL A 141 -0.84 18.09 17.25
C VAL A 141 -1.71 19.28 17.65
N LYS A 142 -1.09 20.37 18.12
CA LYS A 142 -1.81 21.56 18.63
C LYS A 142 -2.11 22.60 17.56
N ASN A 143 -1.32 22.61 16.49
CA ASN A 143 -1.42 23.63 15.45
C ASN A 143 -0.67 23.19 14.17
N LYS A 144 -0.81 23.99 13.12
CA LYS A 144 -0.16 23.80 11.83
C LYS A 144 1.36 23.68 11.90
N ALA A 145 2.00 24.51 12.71
CA ALA A 145 3.48 24.53 12.80
C ALA A 145 3.99 23.18 13.33
N GLU A 146 3.36 22.66 14.38
CA GLU A 146 3.69 21.34 14.93
C GLU A 146 3.39 20.22 13.93
N ALA A 147 2.27 20.30 13.19
CA ALA A 147 1.97 19.32 12.14
C ALA A 147 3.06 19.27 11.05
N MET A 148 3.56 20.43 10.64
CA MET A 148 4.60 20.57 9.62
C MET A 148 6.00 20.12 10.07
N GLU A 149 6.22 19.89 11.36
CA GLU A 149 7.43 19.22 11.86
C GLU A 149 7.43 17.71 11.50
N HIS A 150 6.25 17.12 11.30
CA HIS A 150 6.04 15.70 11.06
C HIS A 150 5.70 15.37 9.62
N LEU A 151 4.88 16.20 8.99
CA LEU A 151 4.31 16.00 7.64
C LEU A 151 4.40 17.23 6.77
N GLU A 152 4.44 17.04 5.47
CA GLU A 152 4.34 18.13 4.49
C GLU A 152 3.25 17.86 3.45
N ILE A 153 2.84 18.93 2.75
CA ILE A 153 1.93 18.80 1.60
C ILE A 153 2.65 17.93 0.54
N GLY A 154 1.95 16.92 0.03
CA GLY A 154 2.50 15.93 -0.90
C GLY A 154 2.91 14.62 -0.25
N ASP A 155 2.99 14.54 1.09
CA ASP A 155 3.18 13.25 1.75
C ASP A 155 1.98 12.34 1.53
N ALA A 156 2.26 11.07 1.27
CA ALA A 156 1.22 10.07 1.05
C ALA A 156 0.95 9.24 2.30
N GLY A 157 -0.24 8.65 2.34
CA GLY A 157 -0.65 7.78 3.44
C GLY A 157 -1.55 6.66 3.00
N VAL A 158 -1.65 5.66 3.85
CA VAL A 158 -2.53 4.49 3.68
C VAL A 158 -3.34 4.26 4.96
N ILE A 159 -4.43 3.49 4.88
CA ILE A 159 -5.10 3.01 6.09
C ILE A 159 -4.12 2.15 6.90
N ASP A 160 -4.00 2.41 8.20
CA ASP A 160 -3.19 1.59 9.11
C ASP A 160 -3.94 0.30 9.48
N ALA A 161 -4.01 -0.62 8.50
CA ALA A 161 -4.58 -1.94 8.66
C ALA A 161 -3.52 -2.97 8.27
N ARG A 162 -3.05 -3.75 9.25
CA ARG A 162 -2.12 -4.85 9.02
C ARG A 162 -2.85 -6.12 8.61
N VAL A 163 -2.11 -7.06 8.03
CA VAL A 163 -2.62 -8.39 7.75
C VAL A 163 -3.20 -9.01 9.01
N MET A 164 -4.41 -9.50 8.92
CA MET A 164 -5.09 -10.25 9.97
C MET A 164 -5.44 -11.65 9.46
N GLU A 165 -5.09 -12.66 10.22
CA GLU A 165 -5.47 -14.04 9.95
C GLU A 165 -6.90 -14.30 10.41
N MET A 166 -7.63 -15.05 9.61
CA MET A 166 -9.01 -15.41 9.86
C MET A 166 -9.16 -16.94 9.82
N PRO A 167 -10.24 -17.50 10.37
CA PRO A 167 -10.53 -18.93 10.25
C PRO A 167 -10.52 -19.42 8.80
N ASN A 168 -10.29 -20.72 8.64
CA ASN A 168 -10.26 -21.40 7.33
C ASN A 168 -9.12 -20.92 6.40
N ASN A 169 -7.95 -20.61 6.95
CA ASN A 169 -6.77 -20.18 6.20
C ASN A 169 -7.03 -18.95 5.32
N ARG A 170 -7.82 -18.02 5.82
CA ARG A 170 -8.09 -16.75 5.15
C ARG A 170 -7.29 -15.64 5.78
N ILE A 171 -6.98 -14.63 5.00
CA ILE A 171 -6.39 -13.38 5.45
C ILE A 171 -7.24 -12.22 4.99
N VAL A 172 -7.22 -11.15 5.75
CA VAL A 172 -7.71 -9.83 5.34
C VAL A 172 -6.59 -8.83 5.47
N SER A 173 -6.47 -7.96 4.48
CA SER A 173 -5.46 -6.91 4.44
C SER A 173 -5.90 -5.80 3.50
N ARG A 174 -5.29 -4.61 3.64
CA ARG A 174 -5.20 -3.67 2.53
C ARG A 174 -4.27 -4.25 1.46
N ALA A 175 -4.23 -3.63 0.29
CA ALA A 175 -3.29 -3.97 -0.80
C ALA A 175 -3.38 -5.42 -1.35
N ILE A 176 -4.47 -6.15 -1.11
CA ILE A 176 -4.70 -7.46 -1.75
C ILE A 176 -4.72 -7.27 -3.27
N ASP A 177 -5.37 -6.23 -3.75
CA ASP A 177 -5.34 -5.76 -5.13
C ASP A 177 -4.14 -4.81 -5.33
N ASP A 178 -3.10 -5.14 -6.09
CA ASP A 178 -2.90 -6.48 -6.70
C ASP A 178 -1.59 -7.11 -6.21
N ARG A 179 -1.21 -6.86 -4.94
CA ARG A 179 -0.01 -7.50 -4.37
C ARG A 179 -0.12 -9.02 -4.29
N ILE A 180 -1.34 -9.56 -4.35
CA ILE A 180 -1.52 -11.01 -4.47
C ILE A 180 -1.02 -11.49 -5.84
N GLY A 181 -1.31 -10.77 -6.92
CA GLY A 181 -0.76 -11.05 -8.23
C GLY A 181 0.76 -10.89 -8.27
N ALA A 182 1.30 -9.81 -7.68
CA ALA A 182 2.75 -9.62 -7.55
C ALA A 182 3.44 -10.76 -6.74
N PHE A 183 2.75 -11.31 -5.74
CA PHE A 183 3.18 -12.49 -5.00
C PHE A 183 3.09 -13.77 -5.85
N GLU A 184 1.98 -13.98 -6.54
CA GLU A 184 1.74 -15.19 -7.35
C GLU A 184 2.74 -15.33 -8.48
N VAL A 185 3.05 -14.24 -9.19
CA VAL A 185 4.05 -14.27 -10.27
C VAL A 185 5.44 -14.58 -9.73
N LEU A 186 5.79 -14.08 -8.55
CA LEU A 186 7.08 -14.37 -7.92
C LEU A 186 7.17 -15.83 -7.45
N GLU A 187 6.11 -16.38 -6.87
CA GLU A 187 6.06 -17.80 -6.46
C GLU A 187 6.06 -18.74 -7.67
N ALA A 188 5.43 -18.35 -8.78
CA ALA A 188 5.52 -19.10 -10.03
C ALA A 188 6.96 -19.13 -10.55
N LEU A 189 7.64 -17.97 -10.55
CA LEU A 189 9.04 -17.84 -10.95
C LEU A 189 9.96 -18.64 -10.01
N ARG A 190 9.72 -18.62 -8.70
CA ARG A 190 10.47 -19.43 -7.70
C ARG A 190 10.38 -20.92 -8.01
N ARG A 191 9.18 -21.41 -8.31
CA ARG A 191 8.98 -22.83 -8.69
C ARG A 191 9.67 -23.17 -9.99
N TYR A 192 9.64 -22.25 -10.96
CA TYR A 192 10.35 -22.41 -12.22
C TYR A 192 11.87 -22.44 -12.00
N ALA A 193 12.41 -21.57 -11.15
CA ALA A 193 13.85 -21.52 -10.81
C ALA A 193 14.38 -22.82 -10.20
N ALA A 194 13.55 -23.58 -9.46
CA ALA A 194 13.95 -24.85 -8.89
C ALA A 194 14.20 -25.94 -9.98
N LYS A 195 13.58 -25.84 -11.15
CA LYS A 195 13.78 -26.74 -12.29
C LYS A 195 13.51 -25.96 -13.59
N PRO A 196 14.46 -25.14 -14.08
CA PRO A 196 14.27 -24.36 -15.28
C PRO A 196 14.06 -25.25 -16.50
N GLY A 197 13.13 -24.85 -17.36
CA GLY A 197 12.87 -25.46 -18.66
C GLY A 197 13.57 -24.71 -19.79
N ALA A 198 12.97 -24.77 -20.99
CA ALA A 198 13.50 -24.08 -22.17
C ALA A 198 13.24 -22.56 -22.16
N ALA A 199 12.13 -22.11 -21.59
CA ALA A 199 11.73 -20.72 -21.62
C ALA A 199 12.61 -19.85 -20.71
N ARG A 200 12.85 -18.60 -21.13
CA ARG A 200 13.25 -17.50 -20.24
C ARG A 200 12.00 -16.94 -19.58
N VAL A 201 11.96 -16.85 -18.26
CA VAL A 201 10.81 -16.31 -17.53
C VAL A 201 11.22 -15.03 -16.79
N ILE A 202 10.41 -14.00 -16.97
CA ILE A 202 10.60 -12.69 -16.35
C ILE A 202 9.37 -12.37 -15.51
#